data_2220dfa4f7c8692186c0c48919e45b93
#
_entry.id   2220dfa4f7c8692186c0c48919e45b93
#
_cell.length_a   1.000
_cell.length_b   1.000
_cell.length_c   1.000
_cell.angle_alpha   90.00
_cell.angle_beta   90.00
_cell.angle_gamma   90.00
#
_symmetry.space_group_name_H-M   'P 1'
#
loop_
_entity.id
_entity.type
_entity.pdbx_description
1 polymer ?
#
loop_
_entity_poly.entity_id
_entity_poly.type
_entity_poly.pdbx_seq_one_letter_code
_entity_poly.pdbx_strand_id
1 'polypeptide(L)'
;MEHVLSREDAQLIEGLRARDEAAFTALMRMYGAGMLRVARMYVSSRAVAEEVVQEAWLGVLKGIDRFEGRSSLKTWLFRIVANTAKTRGVREARSAPFSSFADDEASVSTKRFLGADERFPGHWAVPPASWAGVPEDRLLAAETLAVIGRTIERLPPSQRAVLTLRDLEGFSADEVCNALDLTETNGRVLLHRARAKVRAALEEYLR
;
A
#
# COMPACT_ATOMS: atom_id res chain seq x y z
N MET A 1 7.84 15.31 -16.58
CA MET A 1 7.56 14.29 -17.62
C MET A 1 6.06 14.18 -17.72
N GLU A 2 5.48 14.56 -18.86
CA GLU A 2 4.02 14.48 -19.06
C GLU A 2 3.61 13.01 -19.07
N HIS A 3 2.67 12.66 -18.20
CA HIS A 3 2.13 11.30 -18.15
C HIS A 3 1.18 11.11 -19.34
N VAL A 4 1.56 10.23 -20.28
CA VAL A 4 0.69 9.90 -21.41
C VAL A 4 -0.43 8.99 -20.90
N LEU A 5 -1.65 9.51 -20.84
CA LEU A 5 -2.84 8.72 -20.48
C LEU A 5 -3.03 7.57 -21.48
N SER A 6 -3.34 6.39 -20.98
CA SER A 6 -3.74 5.29 -21.84
C SER A 6 -5.05 5.62 -22.57
N ARG A 7 -5.28 4.99 -23.71
CA ARG A 7 -6.55 5.16 -24.46
C ARG A 7 -7.76 4.76 -23.63
N GLU A 8 -7.61 3.72 -22.80
CA GLU A 8 -8.65 3.24 -21.90
C GLU A 8 -8.93 4.26 -20.78
N ASP A 9 -7.88 4.82 -20.16
CA ASP A 9 -8.03 5.89 -19.17
C ASP A 9 -8.74 7.10 -19.74
N ALA A 10 -8.37 7.52 -20.96
CA ALA A 10 -9.00 8.67 -21.62
C ALA A 10 -10.50 8.43 -21.84
N GLN A 11 -10.91 7.25 -22.30
CA GLN A 11 -12.32 6.90 -22.50
C GLN A 11 -13.10 6.89 -21.17
N LEU A 12 -12.50 6.31 -20.11
CA LEU A 12 -13.12 6.32 -18.77
C LEU A 12 -13.30 7.74 -18.23
N ILE A 13 -12.28 8.60 -18.38
CA ILE A 13 -12.34 10.01 -17.95
C ILE A 13 -13.45 10.75 -18.68
N GLU A 14 -13.56 10.55 -19.99
CA GLU A 14 -14.59 11.19 -20.82
C GLU A 14 -16.01 10.75 -20.42
N GLY A 15 -16.22 9.44 -20.23
CA GLY A 15 -17.46 8.90 -19.69
C GLY A 15 -17.81 9.43 -18.31
N LEU A 16 -16.83 9.50 -17.41
CA LEU A 16 -17.05 10.05 -16.06
C LEU A 16 -17.42 11.53 -16.08
N ARG A 17 -16.82 12.34 -16.96
CA ARG A 17 -17.17 13.76 -17.17
C ARG A 17 -18.59 13.90 -17.72
N ALA A 18 -18.99 12.99 -18.63
CA ALA A 18 -20.33 12.91 -19.15
C ALA A 18 -21.37 12.36 -18.15
N ARG A 19 -20.92 11.99 -16.92
CA ARG A 19 -21.78 11.34 -15.89
C ARG A 19 -22.38 10.01 -16.35
N ASP A 20 -21.65 9.30 -17.23
CA ASP A 20 -22.07 7.97 -17.70
C ASP A 20 -21.96 6.94 -16.57
N GLU A 21 -23.10 6.32 -16.26
CA GLU A 21 -23.23 5.30 -15.22
C GLU A 21 -22.43 4.03 -15.57
N ALA A 22 -22.32 3.67 -16.83
CA ALA A 22 -21.57 2.50 -17.27
C ALA A 22 -20.05 2.71 -17.06
N ALA A 23 -19.52 3.90 -17.37
CA ALA A 23 -18.14 4.25 -17.10
C ALA A 23 -17.83 4.24 -15.60
N PHE A 24 -18.71 4.78 -14.76
CA PHE A 24 -18.56 4.74 -13.32
C PHE A 24 -18.60 3.32 -12.75
N THR A 25 -19.53 2.50 -13.22
CA THR A 25 -19.64 1.09 -12.82
C THR A 25 -18.39 0.29 -13.21
N ALA A 26 -17.84 0.51 -14.40
CA ALA A 26 -16.59 -0.11 -14.85
C ALA A 26 -15.43 0.27 -13.94
N LEU A 27 -15.31 1.56 -13.59
CA LEU A 27 -14.29 2.07 -12.69
C LEU A 27 -14.38 1.45 -11.29
N MET A 28 -15.60 1.36 -10.74
CA MET A 28 -15.85 0.73 -9.44
C MET A 28 -15.46 -0.75 -9.44
N ARG A 29 -15.78 -1.49 -10.48
CA ARG A 29 -15.41 -2.91 -10.63
C ARG A 29 -13.89 -3.08 -10.71
N MET A 30 -13.20 -2.19 -11.42
CA MET A 30 -11.76 -2.27 -11.64
C MET A 30 -10.97 -1.93 -10.38
N TYR A 31 -11.35 -0.88 -9.64
CA TYR A 31 -10.53 -0.33 -8.56
C TYR A 31 -11.13 -0.46 -7.17
N GLY A 32 -12.41 -0.79 -7.03
CA GLY A 32 -13.10 -0.79 -5.73
C GLY A 32 -12.48 -1.70 -4.69
N ALA A 33 -12.09 -2.93 -5.07
CA ALA A 33 -11.43 -3.86 -4.17
C ALA A 33 -10.07 -3.35 -3.68
N GLY A 34 -9.26 -2.75 -4.57
CA GLY A 34 -7.97 -2.13 -4.22
C GLY A 34 -8.14 -0.93 -3.30
N MET A 35 -9.11 -0.05 -3.60
CA MET A 35 -9.43 1.10 -2.75
C MET A 35 -9.87 0.66 -1.35
N LEU A 36 -10.67 -0.40 -1.22
CA LEU A 36 -11.07 -0.95 0.07
C LEU A 36 -9.86 -1.51 0.84
N ARG A 37 -8.93 -2.21 0.17
CA ARG A 37 -7.70 -2.66 0.80
C ARG A 37 -6.90 -1.49 1.37
N VAL A 38 -6.73 -0.41 0.61
CA VAL A 38 -6.02 0.79 1.08
C VAL A 38 -6.75 1.46 2.23
N ALA A 39 -8.07 1.64 2.16
CA ALA A 39 -8.85 2.23 3.25
C ALA A 39 -8.67 1.46 4.56
N ARG A 40 -8.74 0.12 4.52
CA ARG A 40 -8.56 -0.76 5.70
C ARG A 40 -7.19 -0.65 6.39
N MET A 41 -6.22 -0.01 5.78
CA MET A 41 -4.91 0.21 6.41
C MET A 41 -4.91 1.34 7.43
N TYR A 42 -5.86 2.26 7.31
CA TYR A 42 -5.88 3.50 8.09
C TYR A 42 -7.02 3.57 9.10
N VAL A 43 -8.02 2.69 8.98
CA VAL A 43 -9.22 2.71 9.84
C VAL A 43 -9.42 1.39 10.55
N SER A 44 -10.14 1.42 11.69
CA SER A 44 -10.24 0.32 12.64
C SER A 44 -11.16 -0.83 12.19
N SER A 45 -12.17 -0.54 11.36
CA SER A 45 -13.15 -1.56 10.96
C SER A 45 -13.42 -1.59 9.46
N ARG A 46 -13.95 -2.72 9.00
CA ARG A 46 -14.36 -2.89 7.60
C ARG A 46 -15.51 -1.93 7.23
N ALA A 47 -16.46 -1.74 8.12
CA ALA A 47 -17.59 -0.84 7.88
C ALA A 47 -17.12 0.60 7.65
N VAL A 48 -16.20 1.10 8.50
CA VAL A 48 -15.61 2.43 8.32
C VAL A 48 -14.79 2.51 7.02
N ALA A 49 -14.09 1.44 6.64
CA ALA A 49 -13.36 1.42 5.37
C ALA A 49 -14.32 1.50 4.16
N GLU A 50 -15.47 0.86 4.22
CA GLU A 50 -16.51 0.93 3.19
C GLU A 50 -17.09 2.37 3.09
N GLU A 51 -17.34 3.04 4.23
CA GLU A 51 -17.74 4.46 4.27
C GLU A 51 -16.66 5.36 3.63
N VAL A 52 -15.39 5.15 3.96
CA VAL A 52 -14.26 5.88 3.38
C VAL A 52 -14.21 5.72 1.86
N VAL A 53 -14.41 4.51 1.35
CA VAL A 53 -14.44 4.25 -0.10
C VAL A 53 -15.63 4.95 -0.76
N GLN A 54 -16.81 4.95 -0.14
CA GLN A 54 -17.97 5.70 -0.64
C GLN A 54 -17.68 7.21 -0.68
N GLU A 55 -17.08 7.77 0.38
CA GLU A 55 -16.67 9.18 0.41
C GLU A 55 -15.63 9.48 -0.66
N ALA A 56 -14.67 8.57 -0.88
CA ALA A 56 -13.67 8.71 -1.94
C ALA A 56 -14.32 8.72 -3.34
N TRP A 57 -15.31 7.86 -3.61
CA TRP A 57 -16.06 7.88 -4.87
C TRP A 57 -16.81 9.19 -5.10
N LEU A 58 -17.40 9.75 -4.07
CA LEU A 58 -18.00 11.10 -4.15
C LEU A 58 -16.93 12.16 -4.47
N GLY A 59 -15.74 12.03 -3.89
CA GLY A 59 -14.59 12.87 -4.20
C GLY A 59 -14.16 12.76 -5.67
N VAL A 60 -14.15 11.55 -6.22
CA VAL A 60 -13.86 11.28 -7.64
C VAL A 60 -14.88 11.99 -8.54
N LEU A 61 -16.17 11.79 -8.29
CA LEU A 61 -17.24 12.42 -9.09
C LEU A 61 -17.22 13.95 -9.07
N LYS A 62 -16.83 14.53 -7.92
CA LYS A 62 -16.69 16.00 -7.78
C LYS A 62 -15.40 16.53 -8.41
N GLY A 63 -14.35 15.70 -8.45
CA GLY A 63 -13.02 16.11 -8.88
C GLY A 63 -12.67 15.82 -10.34
N ILE A 64 -13.43 14.93 -11.02
CA ILE A 64 -13.08 14.43 -12.35
C ILE A 64 -13.02 15.54 -13.40
N ASP A 65 -13.88 16.57 -13.28
CA ASP A 65 -13.90 17.70 -14.21
C ASP A 65 -12.59 18.52 -14.15
N ARG A 66 -11.88 18.47 -13.00
CA ARG A 66 -10.61 19.16 -12.75
C ARG A 66 -9.39 18.26 -12.90
N PHE A 67 -9.59 16.99 -13.26
CA PHE A 67 -8.48 16.07 -13.47
C PHE A 67 -7.72 16.44 -14.75
N GLU A 68 -6.46 16.85 -14.61
CA GLU A 68 -5.61 17.36 -15.70
C GLU A 68 -4.70 16.30 -16.34
N GLY A 69 -4.76 15.04 -15.90
CA GLY A 69 -3.91 13.97 -16.45
C GLY A 69 -2.43 14.04 -16.04
N ARG A 70 -2.08 14.78 -14.98
CA ARG A 70 -0.70 14.88 -14.47
C ARG A 70 -0.18 13.58 -13.86
N SER A 71 -1.07 12.60 -13.63
CA SER A 71 -0.78 11.24 -13.22
C SER A 71 -1.74 10.28 -13.91
N SER A 72 -1.55 8.96 -13.78
CA SER A 72 -2.55 7.99 -14.23
C SER A 72 -3.86 8.18 -13.47
N LEU A 73 -4.99 7.81 -14.09
CA LEU A 73 -6.30 7.79 -13.44
C LEU A 73 -6.25 6.94 -12.17
N LYS A 74 -5.59 5.77 -12.24
CA LYS A 74 -5.36 4.87 -11.11
C LYS A 74 -4.66 5.58 -9.95
N THR A 75 -3.53 6.23 -10.19
CA THR A 75 -2.77 6.95 -9.15
C THR A 75 -3.61 8.06 -8.50
N TRP A 76 -4.38 8.80 -9.29
CA TRP A 76 -5.26 9.85 -8.78
C TRP A 76 -6.37 9.31 -7.89
N LEU A 77 -7.03 8.22 -8.27
CA LEU A 77 -8.04 7.53 -7.47
C LEU A 77 -7.49 7.06 -6.12
N PHE A 78 -6.32 6.40 -6.16
CA PHE A 78 -5.70 5.88 -4.96
C PHE A 78 -5.18 6.98 -4.02
N ARG A 79 -4.78 8.13 -4.56
CA ARG A 79 -4.47 9.32 -3.77
C ARG A 79 -5.70 9.85 -3.04
N ILE A 80 -6.86 9.90 -3.69
CA ILE A 80 -8.12 10.33 -3.05
C ILE A 80 -8.46 9.40 -1.89
N VAL A 81 -8.53 8.08 -2.10
CA VAL A 81 -8.89 7.15 -1.04
C VAL A 81 -7.88 7.13 0.10
N ALA A 82 -6.57 7.22 -0.19
CA ALA A 82 -5.53 7.27 0.84
C ALA A 82 -5.67 8.52 1.72
N ASN A 83 -5.93 9.68 1.13
CA ASN A 83 -6.12 10.93 1.87
C ASN A 83 -7.40 10.91 2.71
N THR A 84 -8.51 10.42 2.16
CA THR A 84 -9.77 10.26 2.89
C THR A 84 -9.59 9.29 4.07
N ALA A 85 -8.94 8.15 3.85
CA ALA A 85 -8.65 7.15 4.87
C ALA A 85 -7.73 7.68 5.98
N LYS A 86 -6.64 8.37 5.63
CA LYS A 86 -5.74 9.01 6.60
C LYS A 86 -6.49 10.01 7.48
N THR A 87 -7.32 10.86 6.88
CA THR A 87 -8.13 11.85 7.61
C THR A 87 -9.10 11.18 8.56
N ARG A 88 -9.78 10.10 8.13
CA ARG A 88 -10.70 9.34 8.96
C ARG A 88 -9.97 8.63 10.11
N GLY A 89 -8.84 7.95 9.82
CA GLY A 89 -8.02 7.26 10.83
C GLY A 89 -7.50 8.20 11.92
N VAL A 90 -7.05 9.41 11.56
CA VAL A 90 -6.65 10.43 12.54
C VAL A 90 -7.82 10.86 13.42
N ARG A 91 -9.02 10.99 12.85
CA ARG A 91 -10.23 11.33 13.63
C ARG A 91 -10.59 10.20 14.60
N GLU A 92 -10.56 8.95 14.16
CA GLU A 92 -10.79 7.76 15.00
C GLU A 92 -9.75 7.67 16.13
N ALA A 93 -8.47 7.88 15.82
CA ALA A 93 -7.39 7.85 16.80
C ALA A 93 -7.53 8.95 17.88
N ARG A 94 -8.04 10.12 17.54
CA ARG A 94 -8.36 11.18 18.51
C ARG A 94 -9.53 10.81 19.42
N SER A 95 -10.38 9.90 18.98
CA SER A 95 -11.52 9.40 19.77
C SER A 95 -11.16 8.17 20.61
N ALA A 96 -9.95 7.58 20.39
CA ALA A 96 -9.41 6.46 21.17
C ALA A 96 -8.36 6.95 22.17
N PRO A 97 -8.21 6.32 23.36
CA PRO A 97 -7.17 6.72 24.32
C PRO A 97 -5.75 6.58 23.69
N PHE A 98 -4.89 7.53 24.05
CA PHE A 98 -3.55 7.81 23.50
C PHE A 98 -2.50 6.68 23.56
N SER A 99 -2.83 5.47 24.00
CA SER A 99 -1.86 4.41 24.31
C SER A 99 -1.38 3.53 23.13
N SER A 100 -1.73 3.82 21.88
CA SER A 100 -1.46 2.92 20.73
C SER A 100 -0.46 3.45 19.68
N PHE A 101 0.27 4.53 19.93
CA PHE A 101 1.16 5.16 18.94
C PHE A 101 2.65 5.12 19.30
N ALA A 102 3.10 4.11 20.00
CA ALA A 102 4.52 3.87 20.19
C ALA A 102 4.87 2.50 19.64
N ASP A 103 5.61 2.48 18.52
CA ASP A 103 6.74 1.60 18.33
C ASP A 103 7.28 1.71 16.90
N ASP A 104 8.28 2.56 16.77
CA ASP A 104 9.21 2.55 15.62
C ASP A 104 10.30 1.49 15.92
N GLU A 105 9.87 0.26 16.19
CA GLU A 105 10.81 -0.87 16.34
C GLU A 105 11.50 -1.16 15.02
N ALA A 106 12.82 -1.32 15.09
CA ALA A 106 13.63 -1.71 13.96
C ALA A 106 13.02 -2.98 13.31
N SER A 107 12.68 -2.88 12.02
CA SER A 107 11.94 -3.91 11.27
C SER A 107 12.67 -5.24 11.17
N VAL A 108 13.97 -5.23 11.40
CA VAL A 108 14.87 -6.39 11.42
C VAL A 108 15.86 -6.16 12.56
N SER A 109 16.17 -7.22 13.32
CA SER A 109 17.18 -7.12 14.36
C SER A 109 18.47 -6.49 13.84
N THR A 110 18.94 -5.45 14.50
CA THR A 110 20.20 -4.77 14.18
C THR A 110 21.39 -5.71 14.15
N LYS A 111 21.30 -6.84 14.89
CA LYS A 111 22.31 -7.91 14.93
C LYS A 111 22.50 -8.64 13.58
N ARG A 112 21.59 -8.46 12.62
CA ARG A 112 21.72 -9.04 11.27
C ARG A 112 22.52 -8.16 10.31
N PHE A 113 22.93 -6.95 10.74
CA PHE A 113 23.73 -6.03 9.96
C PHE A 113 25.10 -5.82 10.60
N LEU A 114 26.11 -5.56 9.77
CA LEU A 114 27.44 -5.18 10.20
C LEU A 114 27.38 -3.83 10.93
N GLY A 115 28.08 -3.74 12.07
CA GLY A 115 28.13 -2.55 12.89
C GLY A 115 28.83 -1.36 12.21
N ALA A 116 28.75 -0.19 12.86
CA ALA A 116 29.38 1.05 12.35
C ALA A 116 30.89 0.95 12.21
N ASP A 117 31.52 0.08 13.00
CA ASP A 117 32.99 -0.13 13.05
C ASP A 117 33.49 -1.22 12.09
N GLU A 118 32.58 -1.85 11.36
CA GLU A 118 32.89 -2.90 10.40
C GLU A 118 33.27 -2.34 9.03
N ARG A 119 34.00 -3.15 8.20
CA ARG A 119 34.49 -2.73 6.89
C ARG A 119 33.40 -2.26 5.92
N PHE A 120 32.15 -2.76 6.09
CA PHE A 120 30.97 -2.40 5.31
C PHE A 120 29.75 -2.18 6.22
N PRO A 121 29.67 -1.05 6.93
CA PRO A 121 28.57 -0.76 7.85
C PRO A 121 27.21 -0.84 7.16
N GLY A 122 26.23 -1.46 7.83
CA GLY A 122 24.85 -1.59 7.30
C GLY A 122 24.64 -2.69 6.25
N HIS A 123 25.71 -3.40 5.85
CA HIS A 123 25.55 -4.63 5.05
C HIS A 123 25.08 -5.80 5.92
N TRP A 124 24.54 -6.85 5.28
CA TRP A 124 24.10 -8.04 5.98
C TRP A 124 25.26 -8.81 6.61
N ALA A 125 25.29 -8.90 7.95
CA ALA A 125 26.15 -9.83 8.68
C ALA A 125 25.62 -11.26 8.57
N VAL A 126 24.28 -11.41 8.64
CA VAL A 126 23.56 -12.66 8.41
C VAL A 126 22.53 -12.40 7.32
N PRO A 127 22.85 -12.75 6.06
CA PRO A 127 21.91 -12.56 4.96
C PRO A 127 20.65 -13.40 5.17
N PRO A 128 19.51 -13.02 4.56
CA PRO A 128 18.31 -13.83 4.55
C PRO A 128 18.59 -15.24 4.01
N ALA A 129 17.92 -16.25 4.59
CA ALA A 129 18.02 -17.62 4.10
C ALA A 129 17.63 -17.70 2.62
N SER A 130 18.36 -18.52 1.86
CA SER A 130 18.01 -18.81 0.48
C SER A 130 16.77 -19.70 0.45
N TRP A 131 15.81 -19.37 -0.42
CA TRP A 131 14.64 -20.22 -0.67
C TRP A 131 14.90 -21.22 -1.81
N ALA A 132 16.15 -21.31 -2.29
CA ALA A 132 16.54 -22.33 -3.25
C ALA A 132 16.33 -23.72 -2.60
N GLY A 133 15.49 -24.53 -3.25
CA GLY A 133 15.12 -25.86 -2.76
C GLY A 133 13.81 -25.94 -1.95
N VAL A 134 13.12 -24.84 -1.71
CA VAL A 134 11.74 -24.88 -1.19
C VAL A 134 10.81 -25.22 -2.36
N PRO A 135 10.03 -26.32 -2.29
CA PRO A 135 9.08 -26.66 -3.34
C PRO A 135 8.07 -25.54 -3.58
N GLU A 136 7.77 -25.25 -4.85
CA GLU A 136 6.83 -24.20 -5.26
C GLU A 136 5.45 -24.40 -4.61
N ASP A 137 4.98 -25.65 -4.55
CA ASP A 137 3.71 -26.01 -3.91
C ASP A 137 3.65 -25.59 -2.45
N ARG A 138 4.76 -25.63 -1.74
CA ARG A 138 4.83 -25.20 -0.34
C ARG A 138 4.79 -23.69 -0.22
N LEU A 139 5.40 -22.97 -1.16
CA LEU A 139 5.34 -21.49 -1.20
C LEU A 139 3.94 -20.98 -1.56
N LEU A 140 3.22 -21.72 -2.40
CA LEU A 140 1.84 -21.41 -2.82
C LEU A 140 0.77 -21.98 -1.88
N ALA A 141 1.16 -22.76 -0.86
CA ALA A 141 0.20 -23.34 0.08
C ALA A 141 -0.63 -22.23 0.77
N ALA A 142 -1.91 -22.51 0.99
CA ALA A 142 -2.83 -21.58 1.63
C ALA A 142 -2.31 -21.08 3.00
N GLU A 143 -1.57 -21.93 3.71
CA GLU A 143 -0.94 -21.57 4.98
C GLU A 143 0.15 -20.51 4.84
N THR A 144 1.00 -20.63 3.82
CA THR A 144 2.04 -19.62 3.51
C THR A 144 1.40 -18.27 3.18
N LEU A 145 0.38 -18.28 2.34
CA LEU A 145 -0.38 -17.07 2.00
C LEU A 145 -1.06 -16.47 3.24
N ALA A 146 -1.56 -17.31 4.14
CA ALA A 146 -2.13 -16.86 5.42
C ALA A 146 -1.07 -16.24 6.34
N VAL A 147 0.16 -16.78 6.39
CA VAL A 147 1.29 -16.16 7.12
C VAL A 147 1.62 -14.80 6.56
N ILE A 148 1.74 -14.67 5.24
CA ILE A 148 1.97 -13.39 4.57
C ILE A 148 0.86 -12.39 4.92
N GLY A 149 -0.40 -12.78 4.78
CA GLY A 149 -1.56 -11.94 5.06
C GLY A 149 -1.56 -11.40 6.49
N ARG A 150 -1.41 -12.29 7.48
CA ARG A 150 -1.33 -11.89 8.90
C ARG A 150 -0.14 -10.97 9.19
N THR A 151 0.99 -11.21 8.54
CA THR A 151 2.17 -10.36 8.71
C THR A 151 1.93 -8.97 8.13
N ILE A 152 1.34 -8.88 6.95
CA ILE A 152 0.97 -7.61 6.33
C ILE A 152 -0.01 -6.83 7.21
N GLU A 153 -0.99 -7.50 7.81
CA GLU A 153 -1.96 -6.87 8.72
C GLU A 153 -1.32 -6.25 9.97
N ARG A 154 -0.20 -6.82 10.43
CA ARG A 154 0.56 -6.34 11.60
C ARG A 154 1.58 -5.25 11.27
N LEU A 155 1.81 -4.96 10.00
CA LEU A 155 2.72 -3.87 9.61
C LEU A 155 2.17 -2.50 10.05
N PRO A 156 3.04 -1.56 10.41
CA PRO A 156 2.65 -0.16 10.58
C PRO A 156 1.91 0.35 9.34
N PRO A 157 0.91 1.23 9.49
CA PRO A 157 0.04 1.66 8.38
C PRO A 157 0.80 2.14 7.14
N SER A 158 1.87 2.94 7.33
CA SER A 158 2.68 3.45 6.21
C SER A 158 3.43 2.34 5.47
N GLN A 159 4.02 1.38 6.19
CA GLN A 159 4.72 0.24 5.60
C GLN A 159 3.75 -0.67 4.85
N ARG A 160 2.59 -0.94 5.45
CA ARG A 160 1.53 -1.73 4.84
C ARG A 160 1.01 -1.08 3.57
N ALA A 161 0.76 0.24 3.57
CA ALA A 161 0.28 0.98 2.42
C ALA A 161 1.27 0.91 1.24
N VAL A 162 2.56 1.18 1.50
CA VAL A 162 3.60 1.13 0.44
C VAL A 162 3.72 -0.29 -0.13
N LEU A 163 3.77 -1.32 0.72
CA LEU A 163 3.86 -2.73 0.28
C LEU A 163 2.64 -3.12 -0.57
N THR A 164 1.44 -2.81 -0.11
CA THR A 164 0.21 -3.16 -0.82
C THR A 164 0.14 -2.49 -2.19
N LEU A 165 0.38 -1.19 -2.27
CA LEU A 165 0.34 -0.50 -3.56
C LEU A 165 1.43 -1.02 -4.51
N ARG A 166 2.64 -1.25 -4.01
CA ARG A 166 3.77 -1.67 -4.84
C ARG A 166 3.66 -3.13 -5.29
N ASP A 167 3.41 -4.04 -4.35
CA ASP A 167 3.57 -5.48 -4.57
C ASP A 167 2.24 -6.20 -4.85
N LEU A 168 1.10 -5.67 -4.37
CA LEU A 168 -0.21 -6.28 -4.63
C LEU A 168 -1.00 -5.55 -5.73
N GLU A 169 -0.91 -4.22 -5.80
CA GLU A 169 -1.65 -3.42 -6.77
C GLU A 169 -0.81 -3.07 -8.03
N GLY A 170 0.49 -3.41 -8.03
CA GLY A 170 1.37 -3.25 -9.18
C GLY A 170 1.71 -1.81 -9.55
N PHE A 171 1.70 -0.88 -8.59
CA PHE A 171 2.14 0.49 -8.83
C PHE A 171 3.65 0.57 -9.04
N SER A 172 4.12 1.51 -9.86
CA SER A 172 5.53 1.90 -9.90
C SER A 172 5.94 2.61 -8.60
N ALA A 173 7.24 2.78 -8.38
CA ALA A 173 7.74 3.49 -7.20
C ALA A 173 7.24 4.95 -7.16
N ASP A 174 7.28 5.64 -8.31
CA ASP A 174 6.84 7.03 -8.45
C ASP A 174 5.33 7.17 -8.21
N GLU A 175 4.53 6.23 -8.73
CA GLU A 175 3.09 6.22 -8.51
C GLU A 175 2.74 6.01 -7.04
N VAL A 176 3.46 5.12 -6.31
CA VAL A 176 3.28 4.94 -4.86
C VAL A 176 3.61 6.23 -4.12
N CYS A 177 4.74 6.87 -4.45
CA CYS A 177 5.13 8.13 -3.83
C CYS A 177 4.08 9.22 -4.08
N ASN A 178 3.57 9.34 -5.29
CA ASN A 178 2.51 10.28 -5.66
C ASN A 178 1.17 9.98 -4.97
N ALA A 179 0.77 8.71 -4.87
CA ALA A 179 -0.48 8.30 -4.25
C ALA A 179 -0.49 8.51 -2.72
N LEU A 180 0.66 8.29 -2.06
CA LEU A 180 0.79 8.37 -0.61
C LEU A 180 1.38 9.68 -0.10
N ASP A 181 1.76 10.59 -0.99
CA ASP A 181 2.45 11.86 -0.68
C ASP A 181 3.76 11.62 0.08
N LEU A 182 4.63 10.79 -0.50
CA LEU A 182 5.91 10.40 0.07
C LEU A 182 7.06 10.89 -0.83
N THR A 183 8.21 11.17 -0.21
CA THR A 183 9.47 11.31 -0.95
C THR A 183 9.94 9.94 -1.44
N GLU A 184 10.70 9.88 -2.53
CA GLU A 184 11.24 8.64 -3.09
C GLU A 184 12.09 7.89 -2.05
N THR A 185 12.94 8.60 -1.31
CA THR A 185 13.77 8.02 -0.26
C THR A 185 12.92 7.38 0.84
N ASN A 186 11.89 8.06 1.32
CA ASN A 186 11.00 7.51 2.35
C ASN A 186 10.20 6.31 1.84
N GLY A 187 9.66 6.38 0.63
CA GLY A 187 8.97 5.26 -0.01
C GLY A 187 9.85 4.01 -0.12
N ARG A 188 11.13 4.18 -0.52
CA ARG A 188 12.10 3.09 -0.60
C ARG A 188 12.41 2.47 0.77
N VAL A 189 12.61 3.29 1.79
CA VAL A 189 12.87 2.82 3.16
C VAL A 189 11.68 2.05 3.72
N LEU A 190 10.46 2.59 3.58
CA LEU A 190 9.23 1.94 4.05
C LEU A 190 9.01 0.58 3.37
N LEU A 191 9.20 0.51 2.04
CA LEU A 191 9.06 -0.73 1.29
C LEU A 191 10.09 -1.78 1.73
N HIS A 192 11.37 -1.35 1.88
CA HIS A 192 12.43 -2.24 2.35
C HIS A 192 12.10 -2.82 3.73
N ARG A 193 11.68 -1.99 4.68
CA ARG A 193 11.31 -2.41 6.03
C ARG A 193 10.10 -3.36 6.01
N ALA A 194 9.09 -3.08 5.18
CA ALA A 194 7.91 -3.93 5.04
C ALA A 194 8.28 -5.33 4.51
N ARG A 195 9.04 -5.38 3.41
CA ARG A 195 9.49 -6.65 2.81
C ARG A 195 10.38 -7.46 3.75
N ALA A 196 11.24 -6.78 4.53
CA ALA A 196 12.09 -7.44 5.51
C ALA A 196 11.27 -8.15 6.61
N LYS A 197 10.20 -7.52 7.11
CA LYS A 197 9.28 -8.15 8.09
C LYS A 197 8.55 -9.36 7.51
N VAL A 198 8.02 -9.24 6.29
CA VAL A 198 7.35 -10.37 5.63
C VAL A 198 8.33 -11.52 5.39
N ARG A 199 9.56 -11.22 4.94
CA ARG A 199 10.60 -12.23 4.75
C ARG A 199 10.95 -12.93 6.06
N ALA A 200 11.15 -12.19 7.15
CA ALA A 200 11.48 -12.77 8.46
C ALA A 200 10.39 -13.73 8.95
N ALA A 201 9.12 -13.37 8.79
CA ALA A 201 8.00 -14.24 9.15
C ALA A 201 7.94 -15.52 8.30
N LEU A 202 8.27 -15.41 6.99
CA LEU A 202 8.36 -16.60 6.12
C LEU A 202 9.55 -17.48 6.45
N GLU A 203 10.71 -16.91 6.77
CA GLU A 203 11.88 -17.68 7.19
C GLU A 203 11.61 -18.49 8.45
N GLU A 204 10.85 -17.92 9.40
CA GLU A 204 10.43 -18.61 10.62
C GLU A 204 9.44 -19.74 10.33
N TYR A 205 8.49 -19.50 9.44
CA TYR A 205 7.47 -20.50 9.08
C TYR A 205 8.02 -21.67 8.26
N LEU A 206 9.01 -21.42 7.39
CA LEU A 206 9.57 -22.42 6.47
C LEU A 206 10.70 -23.27 7.10
N ARG A 207 11.16 -22.95 8.31
CA ARG A 207 12.11 -23.77 9.08
C ARG A 207 11.45 -25.04 9.59
#